data_93fd343cdcdd1b122025ec53cc347f2e
#
_entry.id   93fd343cdcdd1b122025ec53cc347f2e
#
_cell.length_a   1.000
_cell.length_b   1.000
_cell.length_c   1.000
_cell.angle_alpha   90.00
_cell.angle_beta   90.00
_cell.angle_gamma   90.00
#
_symmetry.space_group_name_H-M   'P 1'
#
loop_
_entity.id
_entity.type
_entity.pdbx_description
1 polymer ?
#
loop_
_entity_poly.entity_id
_entity_poly.type
_entity_poly.pdbx_seq_one_letter_code
_entity_poly.pdbx_strand_id
1 'polypeptide(L)'
;MPDHLHLLLMPSEGATLGLIMREIKKGSARMINRRLGRRGKVWMDRYYDHGVRGVRELCEKVAYIHGNPVREGIVEEASAYRFSSANPVFDGALWKDW
;
A
#
# COMPACT_ATOMS: atom_id res chain seq x y z
N MET A 1 5.18 5.42 -0.68
CA MET A 1 6.59 5.75 -1.02
C MET A 1 6.64 6.32 -2.43
N PRO A 2 7.66 7.11 -2.77
CA PRO A 2 7.69 7.74 -4.10
C PRO A 2 7.77 6.79 -5.28
N ASP A 3 8.41 5.64 -5.12
CA ASP A 3 8.67 4.72 -6.22
C ASP A 3 8.14 3.31 -5.99
N HIS A 4 7.44 3.08 -4.90
CA HIS A 4 6.86 1.78 -4.59
C HIS A 4 5.69 1.90 -3.63
N LEU A 5 4.95 0.83 -3.47
CA LEU A 5 3.76 0.76 -2.64
C LEU A 5 3.85 -0.46 -1.72
N HIS A 6 3.58 -0.25 -0.44
CA HIS A 6 3.37 -1.33 0.50
C HIS A 6 1.88 -1.43 0.80
N LEU A 7 1.36 -2.63 0.70
CA LEU A 7 -0.04 -2.90 1.00
C LEU A 7 -0.16 -4.04 2.00
N LEU A 8 -1.05 -3.86 2.96
CA LEU A 8 -1.47 -4.93 3.84
C LEU A 8 -2.95 -5.14 3.57
N LEU A 9 -3.31 -6.32 3.10
CA LEU A 9 -4.68 -6.58 2.69
C LEU A 9 -5.10 -8.01 3.01
N MET A 10 -6.40 -8.19 3.13
CA MET A 10 -7.00 -9.49 3.35
C MET A 10 -8.01 -9.73 2.23
N PRO A 11 -7.70 -10.63 1.28
CA PRO A 11 -8.62 -10.93 0.20
C PRO A 11 -9.93 -11.51 0.74
N SER A 12 -11.04 -11.05 0.22
CA SER A 12 -12.33 -11.63 0.55
C SER A 12 -12.50 -12.99 -0.13
N GLU A 13 -13.49 -13.74 0.33
CA GLU A 13 -13.81 -15.04 -0.25
C GLU A 13 -14.07 -14.92 -1.75
N GLY A 14 -13.44 -15.80 -2.52
CA GLY A 14 -13.55 -15.78 -3.98
C GLY A 14 -12.59 -14.83 -4.68
N ALA A 15 -11.89 -13.96 -3.95
CA ALA A 15 -10.88 -13.09 -4.51
C ALA A 15 -9.48 -13.70 -4.35
N THR A 16 -8.65 -13.55 -5.36
CA THR A 16 -7.25 -13.96 -5.28
C THR A 16 -6.34 -12.74 -5.19
N LEU A 17 -5.18 -12.91 -4.58
CA LEU A 17 -4.20 -11.83 -4.52
C LEU A 17 -3.81 -11.37 -5.94
N GLY A 18 -3.63 -12.30 -6.86
CA GLY A 18 -3.29 -11.97 -8.25
C GLY A 18 -4.32 -11.07 -8.92
N LEU A 19 -5.61 -11.36 -8.74
CA LEU A 19 -6.68 -10.51 -9.29
C LEU A 19 -6.70 -9.14 -8.65
N ILE A 20 -6.55 -9.08 -7.33
CA ILE A 20 -6.52 -7.81 -6.60
C ILE A 20 -5.37 -6.94 -7.09
N MET A 21 -4.16 -7.50 -7.18
CA MET A 21 -2.98 -6.78 -7.63
C MET A 21 -3.12 -6.33 -9.08
N ARG A 22 -3.70 -7.16 -9.93
CA ARG A 22 -3.97 -6.81 -11.32
C ARG A 22 -4.87 -5.58 -11.42
N GLU A 23 -5.96 -5.56 -10.66
CA GLU A 23 -6.90 -4.44 -10.68
C GLU A 23 -6.29 -3.17 -10.11
N ILE A 24 -5.52 -3.26 -9.02
CA ILE A 24 -4.82 -2.11 -8.45
C ILE A 24 -3.82 -1.52 -9.45
N LYS A 25 -3.01 -2.35 -10.05
CA LYS A 25 -2.00 -1.91 -11.03
C LYS A 25 -2.63 -1.28 -12.26
N LYS A 26 -3.65 -1.92 -12.81
CA LYS A 26 -4.35 -1.45 -13.99
C LYS A 26 -5.04 -0.10 -13.74
N GLY A 27 -5.80 -0.02 -12.65
CA GLY A 27 -6.53 1.20 -12.32
C GLY A 27 -5.62 2.37 -12.00
N SER A 28 -4.59 2.15 -11.17
CA SER A 28 -3.65 3.20 -10.80
C SER A 28 -2.79 3.64 -11.98
N ALA A 29 -2.35 2.72 -12.83
CA ALA A 29 -1.58 3.06 -14.03
C ALA A 29 -2.38 3.94 -14.97
N ARG A 30 -3.67 3.64 -15.15
CA ARG A 30 -4.55 4.46 -15.97
C ARG A 30 -4.68 5.87 -15.43
N MET A 31 -4.88 6.00 -14.13
CA MET A 31 -5.00 7.31 -13.48
C MET A 31 -3.70 8.11 -13.55
N ILE A 32 -2.57 7.48 -13.28
CA ILE A 32 -1.26 8.12 -13.33
C ILE A 32 -0.96 8.61 -14.75
N ASN A 33 -1.16 7.76 -15.74
CA ASN A 33 -0.92 8.12 -17.13
C ASN A 33 -1.80 9.29 -17.58
N ARG A 34 -3.06 9.27 -17.17
CA ARG A 34 -3.99 10.36 -17.48
C ARG A 34 -3.54 11.68 -16.86
N ARG A 35 -3.17 11.65 -15.58
CA ARG A 35 -2.74 12.85 -14.85
C ARG A 35 -1.46 13.45 -15.38
N LEU A 36 -0.52 12.60 -15.76
CA LEU A 36 0.81 13.03 -16.19
C LEU A 36 0.95 13.13 -17.71
N GLY A 37 -0.11 12.87 -18.46
CA GLY A 37 -0.08 12.92 -19.91
C GLY A 37 0.91 11.93 -20.52
N ARG A 38 1.11 10.80 -19.87
CA ARG A 38 2.06 9.77 -20.32
C ARG A 38 1.33 8.52 -20.78
N ARG A 39 2.06 7.65 -21.45
CA ARG A 39 1.56 6.37 -21.95
C ARG A 39 2.49 5.24 -21.52
N GLY A 40 1.95 4.02 -21.55
CA GLY A 40 2.74 2.84 -21.31
C GLY A 40 2.75 2.39 -19.86
N LYS A 41 3.68 1.50 -19.58
CA LYS A 41 3.77 0.78 -18.34
C LYS A 41 4.17 1.70 -17.18
N VAL A 42 3.49 1.54 -16.04
CA VAL A 42 3.80 2.26 -14.81
C VAL A 42 4.46 1.34 -13.79
N TRP A 43 3.90 0.16 -13.60
CA TRP A 43 4.35 -0.79 -12.59
C TRP A 43 5.26 -1.85 -13.18
N MET A 44 6.18 -2.38 -12.35
CA MET A 44 6.93 -3.57 -12.69
C MET A 44 5.98 -4.77 -12.80
N ASP A 45 6.39 -5.78 -13.56
CA ASP A 45 5.57 -6.98 -13.77
C ASP A 45 5.39 -7.81 -12.50
N ARG A 46 6.33 -7.66 -11.56
CA ARG A 46 6.35 -8.45 -10.33
C ARG A 46 5.92 -7.65 -9.13
N TYR A 47 5.53 -8.35 -8.10
CA TYR A 47 5.38 -7.82 -6.74
C TYR A 47 5.86 -8.89 -5.75
N TYR A 48 6.25 -8.44 -4.57
CA TYR A 48 6.64 -9.32 -3.49
C TYR A 48 5.46 -9.47 -2.54
N ASP A 49 5.16 -10.70 -2.15
CA ASP A 49 4.10 -10.96 -1.19
C ASP A 49 4.61 -11.80 -0.03
N HIS A 50 4.01 -11.59 1.12
CA HIS A 50 4.32 -12.31 2.34
C HIS A 50 3.02 -12.58 3.10
N GLY A 51 2.78 -13.83 3.42
CA GLY A 51 1.60 -14.21 4.22
C GLY A 51 1.78 -13.82 5.68
N VAL A 52 0.82 -13.09 6.22
CA VAL A 52 0.82 -12.68 7.63
C VAL A 52 0.17 -13.76 8.47
N ARG A 53 0.85 -14.19 9.51
CA ARG A 53 0.44 -15.29 10.38
C ARG A 53 0.15 -14.79 11.79
N GLY A 54 -1.07 -14.33 12.01
CA GLY A 54 -1.51 -13.93 13.34
C GLY A 54 -1.30 -12.45 13.65
N VAL A 55 -1.85 -12.06 14.80
CA VAL A 55 -1.96 -10.65 15.21
C VAL A 55 -0.60 -10.01 15.46
N ARG A 56 0.33 -10.75 16.07
CA ARG A 56 1.67 -10.22 16.37
C ARG A 56 2.39 -9.81 15.10
N GLU A 57 2.43 -10.70 14.11
CA GLU A 57 3.08 -10.43 12.84
C GLU A 57 2.37 -9.30 12.08
N LEU A 58 1.05 -9.25 12.17
CA LEU A 58 0.25 -8.17 11.61
C LEU A 58 0.68 -6.81 12.18
N CYS A 59 0.79 -6.71 13.50
CA CYS A 59 1.23 -5.47 14.15
C CYS A 59 2.65 -5.09 13.75
N GLU A 60 3.55 -6.05 13.62
CA GLU A 60 4.91 -5.82 13.17
C GLU A 60 4.94 -5.27 11.73
N LYS A 61 4.12 -5.83 10.85
CA LYS A 61 4.04 -5.36 9.45
C LYS A 61 3.44 -3.97 9.34
N VAL A 62 2.41 -3.68 10.11
CA VAL A 62 1.83 -2.33 10.16
C VAL A 62 2.87 -1.32 10.62
N ALA A 63 3.57 -1.62 11.70
CA ALA A 63 4.62 -0.75 12.21
C ALA A 63 5.75 -0.54 11.19
N TYR A 64 6.13 -1.59 10.49
CA TYR A 64 7.15 -1.51 9.45
C TYR A 64 6.70 -0.59 8.31
N ILE A 65 5.49 -0.78 7.81
CA ILE A 65 4.95 0.04 6.72
C ILE A 65 4.83 1.50 7.14
N HIS A 66 4.30 1.75 8.32
CA HIS A 66 4.12 3.11 8.82
C HIS A 66 5.45 3.82 9.09
N GLY A 67 6.47 3.08 9.53
CA GLY A 67 7.80 3.65 9.78
C GLY A 67 8.66 3.82 8.54
N ASN A 68 8.27 3.26 7.41
CA ASN A 68 9.10 3.28 6.21
C ASN A 68 9.44 4.69 5.71
N PRO A 69 8.49 5.65 5.63
CA PRO A 69 8.82 7.01 5.20
C PRO A 69 9.80 7.73 6.14
N VAL A 70 9.77 7.40 7.42
CA VAL A 70 10.73 7.94 8.38
C VAL A 70 12.12 7.35 8.16
N ARG A 71 12.20 6.03 8.00
CA ARG A 71 13.48 5.35 7.74
C ARG A 71 14.16 5.83 6.45
N GLU A 72 13.35 6.15 5.44
CA GLU A 72 13.85 6.67 4.16
C GLU A 72 14.10 8.18 4.18
N GLY A 73 13.90 8.83 5.30
CA GLY A 73 14.19 10.26 5.45
C GLY A 73 13.21 11.20 4.76
N ILE A 74 12.02 10.71 4.41
CA ILE A 74 11.02 11.52 3.69
C ILE A 74 10.28 12.43 4.66
N VAL A 75 9.97 11.93 5.85
CA VAL A 75 9.30 12.67 6.92
C VAL A 75 9.99 12.37 8.25
N GLU A 76 9.80 13.25 9.23
CA GLU A 76 10.32 13.04 10.58
C GLU A 76 9.41 12.15 11.43
N GLU A 77 8.10 12.23 11.19
CA GLU A 77 7.10 11.42 11.90
C GLU A 77 6.24 10.66 10.90
N ALA A 78 5.89 9.41 11.23
CA ALA A 78 5.08 8.55 10.38
C ALA A 78 3.74 9.19 10.01
N SER A 79 3.10 9.85 10.97
CA SER A 79 1.80 10.50 10.77
C SER A 79 1.85 11.69 9.81
N ALA A 80 3.03 12.23 9.55
CA ALA A 80 3.19 13.37 8.65
C ALA A 80 3.20 12.98 7.18
N TYR A 81 3.37 11.70 6.86
CA TYR A 81 3.39 11.28 5.46
C TYR A 81 1.97 11.17 4.91
N ARG A 82 1.66 12.04 3.97
CA ARG A 82 0.34 12.19 3.37
C ARG A 82 -0.18 10.90 2.71
N PHE A 83 0.71 10.09 2.17
CA PHE A 83 0.37 8.89 1.40
C PHE A 83 0.51 7.61 2.22
N SER A 84 0.36 7.71 3.53
CA SER A 84 0.42 6.58 4.45
C SER A 84 -0.86 6.48 5.26
N SER A 85 -1.26 5.25 5.57
CA SER A 85 -2.37 5.00 6.49
C SER A 85 -2.09 5.44 7.92
N ALA A 86 -0.84 5.78 8.24
CA ALA A 86 -0.49 6.40 9.53
C ALA A 86 -0.96 7.86 9.63
N ASN A 87 -1.27 8.49 8.50
CA ASN A 87 -1.75 9.87 8.48
C ASN A 87 -3.19 9.93 9.00
N PRO A 88 -3.50 10.87 9.91
CA PRO A 88 -4.84 10.97 10.52
C PRO A 88 -6.00 11.16 9.54
N VAL A 89 -5.74 11.61 8.33
CA VAL A 89 -6.78 11.75 7.31
C VAL A 89 -7.46 10.42 7.00
N PHE A 90 -6.79 9.31 7.25
CA PHE A 90 -7.32 7.96 7.04
C PHE A 90 -7.92 7.32 8.29
N ASP A 91 -7.98 8.05 9.40
CA ASP A 91 -8.59 7.54 10.62
C ASP A 91 -10.06 7.20 10.37
N GLY A 92 -10.44 5.99 10.75
CA GLY A 92 -11.78 5.49 10.52
C GLY A 92 -12.05 4.92 9.13
N ALA A 93 -11.15 5.12 8.19
CA ALA A 93 -11.25 4.55 6.84
C ALA A 93 -10.70 3.13 6.77
N LEU A 94 -10.04 2.66 7.83
CA LEU A 94 -9.35 1.39 7.84
C LEU A 94 -10.03 0.37 8.74
N TRP A 95 -10.02 -0.83 8.26
CA TRP A 95 -10.14 -2.10 8.96
C TRP A 95 -10.04 -1.96 10.49
N LYS A 96 -11.16 -2.07 11.12
CA LYS A 96 -11.25 -2.02 12.58
C LYS A 96 -11.54 -3.38 13.20
N ASP A 97 -11.82 -4.36 12.36
CA ASP A 97 -12.28 -5.67 12.79
C ASP A 97 -11.23 -6.74 12.55
N TRP A 98 -10.11 -6.53 13.15
CA TRP A 98 -9.04 -7.52 13.15
C TRP A 98 -9.29 -8.64 14.15
#